data_aa1ed43d9418b259ab9cedf49e0be635
#
_entry.id   aa1ed43d9418b259ab9cedf49e0be635
#
_cell.length_a   1.000
_cell.length_b   1.000
_cell.length_c   1.000
_cell.angle_alpha   90.00
_cell.angle_beta   90.00
_cell.angle_gamma   90.00
#
_symmetry.space_group_name_H-M   'P 1'
#
loop_
_entity.id
_entity.type
_entity.pdbx_description
1 polymer ?
#
loop_
_entity_poly.entity_id
_entity_poly.type
_entity_poly.pdbx_seq_one_letter_code
_entity_poly.pdbx_strand_id
1 'polypeptide(L)'
;MNEMSLPEHTGRMQKLRERVDYQGSMLGLLCAIVTILLLQGEYFTSATIAQRVEEDRLALLDEVLPADYYDNAPFQESVFIEDEQISEEPITVYLAKLNNQLSAVVFQFTAGGWGGDINLMIALDTKGAILGLRVLNHKETPGLADKIETDKSDWITKFNGQSLSKTEKSMWRVKKDGGSFDQFTGATITPRAVVNAVYQNLQFYARHLENISHQVNQRSNEQGEAKSE
;
A
#
# COMPACT_ATOMS: atom_id res chain seq x y z
N MET A 1 -20.18 43.65 65.63
CA MET A 1 -19.38 42.67 64.80
C MET A 1 -20.39 41.82 64.10
N ASN A 2 -20.57 42.06 62.80
CA ASN A 2 -21.56 41.37 61.97
C ASN A 2 -20.88 40.18 61.28
N GLU A 3 -21.22 38.97 61.71
CA GLU A 3 -20.84 37.75 61.01
C GLU A 3 -21.66 37.68 59.74
N MET A 4 -20.95 37.82 58.64
CA MET A 4 -21.46 37.70 57.28
C MET A 4 -21.59 36.19 56.96
N SER A 5 -22.81 35.66 57.10
CA SER A 5 -23.14 34.28 56.74
C SER A 5 -22.94 34.09 55.21
N LEU A 6 -22.02 33.24 54.84
CA LEU A 6 -21.81 32.79 53.45
C LEU A 6 -23.08 32.03 52.97
N PRO A 7 -23.48 32.19 51.70
CA PRO A 7 -24.72 31.60 51.23
C PRO A 7 -24.65 30.06 51.19
N GLU A 8 -25.68 29.41 51.74
CA GLU A 8 -25.90 27.95 51.88
C GLU A 8 -25.82 27.15 50.56
N HIS A 9 -25.83 27.83 49.43
CA HIS A 9 -25.74 27.20 48.10
C HIS A 9 -24.39 26.55 47.79
N THR A 10 -23.28 27.03 48.37
CA THR A 10 -21.94 26.47 48.16
C THR A 10 -21.78 25.08 48.80
N GLY A 11 -22.44 24.83 49.95
CA GLY A 11 -22.34 23.55 50.67
C GLY A 11 -23.07 22.37 49.98
N ARG A 12 -24.14 22.65 49.23
CA ARG A 12 -24.90 21.62 48.49
C ARG A 12 -24.15 21.10 47.24
N MET A 13 -23.55 21.99 46.51
CA MET A 13 -22.72 21.64 45.31
C MET A 13 -21.48 20.87 45.74
N GLN A 14 -20.86 21.21 46.85
CA GLN A 14 -19.66 20.55 47.37
C GLN A 14 -19.96 19.12 47.84
N LYS A 15 -21.10 18.89 48.53
CA LYS A 15 -21.57 17.57 48.97
C LYS A 15 -21.99 16.67 47.78
N LEU A 16 -22.44 17.22 46.66
CA LEU A 16 -22.75 16.46 45.44
C LEU A 16 -21.46 16.01 44.71
N ARG A 17 -20.39 16.82 44.74
CA ARG A 17 -19.09 16.47 44.13
C ARG A 17 -18.38 15.34 44.85
N GLU A 18 -18.66 15.09 46.10
CA GLU A 18 -18.07 14.02 46.93
C GLU A 18 -18.81 12.68 46.80
N ARG A 19 -19.96 12.63 46.14
CA ARG A 19 -20.69 11.37 45.91
C ARG A 19 -20.10 10.61 44.73
N VAL A 20 -19.72 9.35 44.94
CA VAL A 20 -19.20 8.43 43.94
C VAL A 20 -20.15 8.33 42.72
N ASP A 21 -21.48 8.33 42.98
CA ASP A 21 -22.50 8.29 41.94
C ASP A 21 -22.49 9.52 41.04
N TYR A 22 -22.23 10.71 41.56
CA TYR A 22 -22.09 11.94 40.78
C TYR A 22 -20.81 11.94 39.95
N GLN A 23 -19.71 11.51 40.52
CA GLN A 23 -18.42 11.40 39.80
C GLN A 23 -18.51 10.36 38.68
N GLY A 24 -19.15 9.21 38.96
CA GLY A 24 -19.36 8.15 37.96
C GLY A 24 -20.26 8.61 36.80
N SER A 25 -21.37 9.30 37.10
CA SER A 25 -22.29 9.82 36.09
C SER A 25 -21.67 10.93 35.25
N MET A 26 -20.89 11.82 35.86
CA MET A 26 -20.14 12.88 35.13
C MET A 26 -19.07 12.31 34.23
N LEU A 27 -18.30 11.30 34.68
CA LEU A 27 -17.33 10.61 33.88
C LEU A 27 -17.99 9.87 32.71
N GLY A 28 -19.10 9.15 32.97
CA GLY A 28 -19.84 8.45 31.93
C GLY A 28 -20.41 9.40 30.87
N LEU A 29 -20.94 10.57 31.29
CA LEU A 29 -21.40 11.60 30.35
C LEU A 29 -20.24 12.15 29.50
N LEU A 30 -19.11 12.44 30.13
CA LEU A 30 -17.93 12.93 29.42
C LEU A 30 -17.44 11.90 28.38
N CYS A 31 -17.33 10.63 28.77
CA CYS A 31 -16.98 9.55 27.86
C CYS A 31 -17.97 9.42 26.70
N ALA A 32 -19.26 9.51 26.95
CA ALA A 32 -20.29 9.47 25.92
C ALA A 32 -20.16 10.64 24.93
N ILE A 33 -19.93 11.86 25.42
CA ILE A 33 -19.73 13.04 24.57
C ILE A 33 -18.47 12.84 23.67
N VAL A 34 -17.36 12.42 24.27
CA VAL A 34 -16.11 12.19 23.53
C VAL A 34 -16.31 11.09 22.46
N THR A 35 -16.98 10.00 22.82
CA THR A 35 -17.29 8.92 21.88
C THR A 35 -18.13 9.41 20.70
N ILE A 36 -19.18 10.20 20.98
CA ILE A 36 -20.04 10.77 19.92
C ILE A 36 -19.22 11.69 19.01
N LEU A 37 -18.35 12.54 19.56
CA LEU A 37 -17.51 13.43 18.78
C LEU A 37 -16.53 12.66 17.89
N LEU A 38 -15.93 11.56 18.39
CA LEU A 38 -15.03 10.71 17.62
C LEU A 38 -15.77 10.01 16.48
N LEU A 39 -16.95 9.42 16.75
CA LEU A 39 -17.77 8.77 15.73
C LEU A 39 -18.24 9.74 14.64
N GLN A 40 -18.62 10.97 15.04
CA GLN A 40 -18.99 12.00 14.07
C GLN A 40 -17.78 12.43 13.24
N GLY A 41 -16.61 12.60 13.87
CA GLY A 41 -15.36 12.90 13.16
C GLY A 41 -15.04 11.85 12.10
N GLU A 42 -15.09 10.57 12.45
CA GLU A 42 -14.89 9.46 11.53
C GLU A 42 -15.91 9.48 10.37
N TYR A 43 -17.20 9.64 10.69
CA TYR A 43 -18.26 9.67 9.67
C TYR A 43 -18.08 10.80 8.65
N PHE A 44 -17.70 12.01 9.08
CA PHE A 44 -17.46 13.14 8.17
C PHE A 44 -16.16 13.03 7.39
N THR A 45 -15.17 12.31 7.93
CA THR A 45 -13.82 12.26 7.33
C THR A 45 -13.64 11.04 6.44
N SER A 46 -14.35 9.94 6.66
CA SER A 46 -14.18 8.66 5.96
C SER A 46 -14.35 8.77 4.44
N ALA A 47 -15.35 9.51 3.97
CA ALA A 47 -15.57 9.71 2.53
C ALA A 47 -14.42 10.48 1.86
N THR A 48 -13.91 11.53 2.53
CA THR A 48 -12.79 12.32 2.03
C THR A 48 -11.49 11.53 2.05
N ILE A 49 -11.27 10.71 3.07
CA ILE A 49 -10.11 9.80 3.15
C ILE A 49 -10.18 8.78 2.02
N ALA A 50 -11.34 8.14 1.79
CA ALA A 50 -11.49 7.15 0.72
C ALA A 50 -11.21 7.76 -0.67
N GLN A 51 -11.69 8.98 -0.93
CA GLN A 51 -11.41 9.69 -2.17
C GLN A 51 -9.91 10.00 -2.33
N ARG A 52 -9.25 10.48 -1.29
CA ARG A 52 -7.81 10.76 -1.32
C ARG A 52 -6.98 9.50 -1.55
N VAL A 53 -7.32 8.41 -0.90
CA VAL A 53 -6.65 7.12 -1.12
C VAL A 53 -6.77 6.65 -2.56
N GLU A 54 -7.92 6.86 -3.20
CA GLU A 54 -8.09 6.50 -4.62
C GLU A 54 -7.31 7.44 -5.54
N GLU A 55 -7.31 8.75 -5.29
CA GLU A 55 -6.50 9.73 -6.01
C GLU A 55 -5.00 9.39 -5.91
N ASP A 56 -4.51 9.05 -4.70
CA ASP A 56 -3.12 8.66 -4.46
C ASP A 56 -2.77 7.35 -5.19
N ARG A 57 -3.68 6.38 -5.22
CA ARG A 57 -3.47 5.11 -5.95
C ARG A 57 -3.36 5.34 -7.45
N LEU A 58 -4.22 6.19 -8.03
CA LEU A 58 -4.15 6.55 -9.46
C LEU A 58 -2.86 7.30 -9.78
N ALA A 59 -2.44 8.24 -8.94
CA ALA A 59 -1.16 8.94 -9.12
C ALA A 59 0.04 7.97 -9.10
N LEU A 60 0.03 6.99 -8.19
CA LEU A 60 1.06 5.95 -8.13
C LEU A 60 1.02 5.02 -9.34
N LEU A 61 -0.17 4.73 -9.89
CA LEU A 61 -0.29 3.95 -11.12
C LEU A 61 0.43 4.64 -12.28
N ASP A 62 0.20 5.95 -12.47
CA ASP A 62 0.83 6.74 -13.52
C ASP A 62 2.36 6.76 -13.40
N GLU A 63 2.89 6.59 -12.19
CA GLU A 63 4.34 6.50 -11.97
C GLU A 63 4.93 5.13 -12.31
N VAL A 64 4.18 4.04 -12.19
CA VAL A 64 4.68 2.67 -12.44
C VAL A 64 4.28 2.14 -13.81
N LEU A 65 3.16 2.61 -14.36
CA LEU A 65 2.60 2.14 -15.62
C LEU A 65 2.47 3.29 -16.60
N PRO A 66 3.27 3.32 -17.68
CA PRO A 66 3.15 4.34 -18.73
C PRO A 66 1.75 4.33 -19.37
N ALA A 67 1.21 5.52 -19.66
CA ALA A 67 -0.14 5.71 -20.18
C ALA A 67 -0.43 4.97 -21.50
N ASP A 68 0.61 4.67 -22.29
CA ASP A 68 0.51 3.95 -23.57
C ASP A 68 0.21 2.45 -23.39
N TYR A 69 0.23 1.95 -22.15
CA TYR A 69 0.00 0.54 -21.85
C TYR A 69 -1.45 0.21 -21.49
N TYR A 70 -2.33 1.20 -21.31
CA TYR A 70 -3.71 0.92 -20.93
C TYR A 70 -4.72 1.95 -21.46
N ASP A 71 -5.92 1.47 -21.71
CA ASP A 71 -7.11 2.28 -22.05
C ASP A 71 -8.32 1.93 -21.17
N ASN A 72 -8.12 1.01 -20.21
CA ASN A 72 -9.10 0.63 -19.19
C ASN A 72 -8.82 1.30 -17.83
N ALA A 73 -9.58 0.94 -16.81
CA ALA A 73 -9.34 1.32 -15.42
C ALA A 73 -8.69 0.13 -14.65
N PRO A 74 -7.34 0.02 -14.60
CA PRO A 74 -6.66 -1.18 -14.12
C PRO A 74 -7.08 -1.60 -12.70
N PHE A 75 -7.32 -0.65 -11.79
CA PHE A 75 -7.73 -0.97 -10.42
C PHE A 75 -9.15 -1.51 -10.26
N GLN A 76 -9.98 -1.41 -11.31
CA GLN A 76 -11.33 -1.99 -11.32
C GLN A 76 -11.35 -3.43 -11.85
N GLU A 77 -10.27 -3.85 -12.51
CA GLU A 77 -10.13 -5.19 -13.05
C GLU A 77 -8.95 -5.91 -12.40
N SER A 78 -9.23 -6.95 -11.63
CA SER A 78 -8.19 -7.71 -10.94
C SER A 78 -8.46 -9.20 -10.96
N VAL A 79 -7.40 -9.98 -10.82
CA VAL A 79 -7.45 -11.42 -10.55
C VAL A 79 -6.74 -11.71 -9.23
N PHE A 80 -7.17 -12.77 -8.55
CA PHE A 80 -6.56 -13.21 -7.29
C PHE A 80 -5.73 -14.46 -7.58
N ILE A 81 -4.47 -14.41 -7.18
CA ILE A 81 -3.52 -15.51 -7.37
C ILE A 81 -3.01 -15.98 -6.01
N GLU A 82 -3.20 -17.25 -5.73
CA GLU A 82 -2.64 -17.90 -4.54
C GLU A 82 -1.24 -18.44 -4.86
N ASP A 83 -0.26 -18.08 -4.04
CA ASP A 83 1.12 -18.60 -4.11
C ASP A 83 1.73 -18.57 -2.70
N GLU A 84 1.65 -19.72 -2.01
CA GLU A 84 2.17 -19.89 -0.65
C GLU A 84 3.69 -19.62 -0.51
N GLN A 85 4.44 -19.60 -1.64
CA GLN A 85 5.87 -19.27 -1.63
C GLN A 85 6.12 -17.76 -1.47
N ILE A 86 5.10 -16.94 -1.74
CA ILE A 86 5.20 -15.46 -1.71
C ILE A 86 4.38 -14.88 -0.57
N SER A 87 3.13 -15.35 -0.40
CA SER A 87 2.20 -14.80 0.60
C SER A 87 1.22 -15.88 1.08
N GLU A 88 0.83 -15.81 2.35
CA GLU A 88 -0.26 -16.61 2.91
C GLU A 88 -1.64 -16.16 2.41
N GLU A 89 -1.75 -14.89 1.99
CA GLU A 89 -2.98 -14.32 1.43
C GLU A 89 -2.90 -14.25 -0.10
N PRO A 90 -4.04 -14.37 -0.82
CA PRO A 90 -4.08 -14.23 -2.26
C PRO A 90 -3.57 -12.85 -2.72
N ILE A 91 -2.69 -12.86 -3.70
CA ILE A 91 -2.11 -11.65 -4.28
C ILE A 91 -3.11 -11.08 -5.29
N THR A 92 -3.49 -9.81 -5.10
CA THR A 92 -4.34 -9.09 -6.05
C THR A 92 -3.48 -8.56 -7.20
N VAL A 93 -3.75 -9.06 -8.40
CA VAL A 93 -3.08 -8.63 -9.63
C VAL A 93 -4.06 -7.80 -10.45
N TYR A 94 -3.80 -6.52 -10.60
CA TYR A 94 -4.58 -5.58 -11.40
C TYR A 94 -4.20 -5.70 -12.87
N LEU A 95 -5.20 -5.60 -13.76
CA LEU A 95 -5.06 -5.86 -15.18
C LEU A 95 -5.09 -4.58 -16.00
N ALA A 96 -3.99 -4.25 -16.63
CA ALA A 96 -3.93 -3.18 -17.62
C ALA A 96 -4.21 -3.76 -19.01
N LYS A 97 -5.19 -3.22 -19.71
CA LYS A 97 -5.58 -3.64 -21.05
C LYS A 97 -5.44 -2.49 -22.03
N LEU A 98 -5.01 -2.82 -23.21
CA LEU A 98 -5.00 -1.91 -24.36
C LEU A 98 -5.74 -2.56 -25.53
N ASN A 99 -6.74 -1.89 -26.07
CA ASN A 99 -7.63 -2.46 -27.09
C ASN A 99 -8.26 -3.80 -26.66
N ASN A 100 -8.69 -3.88 -25.42
CA ASN A 100 -9.29 -5.07 -24.79
C ASN A 100 -8.33 -6.30 -24.66
N GLN A 101 -7.02 -6.13 -24.88
CA GLN A 101 -6.02 -7.17 -24.72
C GLN A 101 -5.14 -6.86 -23.51
N LEU A 102 -4.75 -7.88 -22.74
CA LEU A 102 -3.81 -7.71 -21.63
C LEU A 102 -2.47 -7.15 -22.16
N SER A 103 -2.08 -5.99 -21.67
CA SER A 103 -0.83 -5.33 -22.03
C SER A 103 0.18 -5.31 -20.89
N ALA A 104 -0.31 -5.15 -19.66
CA ALA A 104 0.51 -5.14 -18.46
C ALA A 104 -0.28 -5.61 -17.24
N VAL A 105 0.42 -5.92 -16.17
CA VAL A 105 -0.15 -6.20 -14.85
C VAL A 105 0.49 -5.31 -13.79
N VAL A 106 -0.30 -4.98 -12.77
CA VAL A 106 0.19 -4.20 -11.63
C VAL A 106 -0.18 -4.95 -10.35
N PHE A 107 0.75 -5.09 -9.42
CA PHE A 107 0.46 -5.67 -8.11
C PHE A 107 1.39 -5.12 -7.04
N GLN A 108 1.00 -5.34 -5.79
CA GLN A 108 1.75 -4.90 -4.62
C GLN A 108 2.40 -6.09 -3.93
N PHE A 109 3.55 -5.86 -3.32
CA PHE A 109 4.26 -6.84 -2.52
C PHE A 109 5.10 -6.16 -1.43
N THR A 110 5.58 -6.95 -0.49
CA THR A 110 6.34 -6.47 0.66
C THR A 110 7.76 -7.02 0.64
N ALA A 111 8.72 -6.16 0.97
CA ALA A 111 10.10 -6.54 1.26
C ALA A 111 10.41 -6.28 2.73
N GLY A 112 11.07 -7.22 3.42
CA GLY A 112 11.50 -7.05 4.80
C GLY A 112 12.73 -6.15 4.90
N GLY A 113 12.55 -4.88 5.22
CA GLY A 113 13.61 -3.90 5.40
C GLY A 113 14.30 -3.96 6.77
N TRP A 114 15.13 -2.96 7.09
CA TRP A 114 15.75 -2.82 8.40
C TRP A 114 14.78 -2.23 9.44
N GLY A 115 14.04 -1.18 9.05
CA GLY A 115 13.07 -0.50 9.91
C GLY A 115 11.72 -1.21 9.99
N GLY A 116 11.50 -2.23 9.18
CA GLY A 116 10.25 -2.97 9.06
C GLY A 116 9.89 -3.23 7.60
N ASP A 117 8.62 -3.46 7.35
CA ASP A 117 8.11 -3.77 6.03
C ASP A 117 8.21 -2.55 5.09
N ILE A 118 8.65 -2.83 3.87
CA ILE A 118 8.68 -1.92 2.74
C ILE A 118 7.63 -2.40 1.76
N ASN A 119 6.54 -1.66 1.59
CA ASN A 119 5.51 -1.98 0.63
C ASN A 119 5.83 -1.35 -0.71
N LEU A 120 5.77 -2.16 -1.76
CA LEU A 120 6.12 -1.77 -3.12
C LEU A 120 4.98 -2.08 -4.10
N MET A 121 4.93 -1.29 -5.16
CA MET A 121 4.07 -1.53 -6.32
C MET A 121 4.94 -1.72 -7.55
N ILE A 122 4.64 -2.75 -8.34
CA ILE A 122 5.35 -3.08 -9.57
C ILE A 122 4.37 -3.18 -10.73
N ALA A 123 4.77 -2.66 -11.88
CA ALA A 123 4.11 -2.91 -13.15
C ALA A 123 5.02 -3.74 -14.06
N LEU A 124 4.45 -4.79 -14.67
CA LEU A 124 5.15 -5.70 -15.57
C LEU A 124 4.41 -5.77 -16.91
N ASP A 125 5.17 -5.80 -18.00
CA ASP A 125 4.59 -6.13 -19.30
C ASP A 125 4.27 -7.64 -19.42
N THR A 126 3.63 -8.03 -20.51
CA THR A 126 3.29 -9.44 -20.79
C THR A 126 4.51 -10.35 -20.98
N LYS A 127 5.72 -9.79 -21.12
CA LYS A 127 6.98 -10.54 -21.21
C LYS A 127 7.73 -10.59 -19.88
N GLY A 128 7.18 -9.98 -18.83
CA GLY A 128 7.80 -9.91 -17.51
C GLY A 128 8.91 -8.86 -17.38
N ALA A 129 8.95 -7.87 -18.27
CA ALA A 129 9.83 -6.73 -18.09
C ALA A 129 9.19 -5.71 -17.15
N ILE A 130 9.98 -5.18 -16.24
CA ILE A 130 9.52 -4.16 -15.27
C ILE A 130 9.31 -2.84 -16.02
N LEU A 131 8.07 -2.36 -16.05
CA LEU A 131 7.70 -1.06 -16.58
C LEU A 131 7.98 0.04 -15.56
N GLY A 132 7.66 -0.22 -14.30
CA GLY A 132 7.94 0.67 -13.19
C GLY A 132 7.88 -0.05 -11.85
N LEU A 133 8.61 0.49 -10.89
CA LEU A 133 8.65 0.03 -9.51
C LEU A 133 8.66 1.25 -8.58
N ARG A 134 7.76 1.28 -7.59
CA ARG A 134 7.68 2.36 -6.60
C ARG A 134 7.49 1.82 -5.20
N VAL A 135 7.99 2.58 -4.24
CA VAL A 135 7.73 2.38 -2.82
C VAL A 135 6.44 3.09 -2.45
N LEU A 136 5.52 2.37 -1.83
CA LEU A 136 4.26 2.91 -1.32
C LEU A 136 4.42 3.49 0.07
N ASN A 137 5.07 2.73 0.94
CA ASN A 137 5.42 3.16 2.29
C ASN A 137 6.56 2.31 2.85
N HIS A 138 7.26 2.84 3.82
CA HIS A 138 8.33 2.15 4.57
C HIS A 138 8.58 2.82 5.92
N LYS A 139 9.39 2.15 6.76
CA LYS A 139 9.85 2.67 8.05
C LYS A 139 11.38 2.75 8.13
N GLU A 140 12.04 2.87 7.00
CA GLU A 140 13.49 2.94 6.89
C GLU A 140 14.02 4.29 7.42
N THR A 141 15.31 4.29 7.81
CA THR A 141 15.94 5.46 8.42
C THR A 141 16.08 6.63 7.43
N PRO A 142 15.46 7.80 7.71
CA PRO A 142 15.57 8.98 6.87
C PRO A 142 17.02 9.43 6.65
N GLY A 143 17.34 9.86 5.43
CA GLY A 143 18.66 10.29 5.00
C GLY A 143 19.68 9.16 4.79
N LEU A 144 19.33 7.91 5.08
CA LEU A 144 20.24 6.77 4.98
C LEU A 144 19.71 5.68 4.04
N ALA A 145 18.54 5.12 4.36
CA ALA A 145 17.92 4.02 3.64
C ALA A 145 16.68 4.43 2.82
N ASP A 146 16.17 5.64 3.00
CA ASP A 146 15.07 6.25 2.27
C ASP A 146 15.37 6.58 0.79
N LYS A 147 16.63 6.36 0.35
CA LYS A 147 17.05 6.46 -1.06
C LYS A 147 16.36 5.45 -2.00
N ILE A 148 15.49 4.62 -1.47
CA ILE A 148 14.56 3.78 -2.25
C ILE A 148 13.40 4.60 -2.82
N GLU A 149 13.10 5.80 -2.28
CA GLU A 149 12.10 6.72 -2.79
C GLU A 149 12.62 7.51 -3.99
N THR A 150 11.76 7.79 -4.97
CA THR A 150 12.11 8.50 -6.20
C THR A 150 12.46 9.96 -6.00
N ASP A 151 11.91 10.61 -4.98
CA ASP A 151 12.23 11.99 -4.61
C ASP A 151 13.59 12.13 -3.91
N LYS A 152 14.17 11.03 -3.41
CA LYS A 152 15.47 10.98 -2.74
C LYS A 152 16.59 10.53 -3.69
N SER A 153 16.30 9.61 -4.61
CA SER A 153 17.27 9.14 -5.60
C SER A 153 16.61 8.39 -6.77
N ASP A 154 17.37 8.22 -7.86
CA ASP A 154 16.98 7.43 -9.03
C ASP A 154 17.22 5.92 -8.88
N TRP A 155 17.58 5.46 -7.67
CA TRP A 155 17.97 4.07 -7.45
C TRP A 155 16.90 3.05 -7.83
N ILE A 156 15.65 3.32 -7.44
CA ILE A 156 14.52 2.42 -7.70
C ILE A 156 14.17 2.35 -9.20
N THR A 157 14.45 3.40 -9.97
CA THR A 157 14.17 3.43 -11.42
C THR A 157 15.14 2.55 -12.23
N LYS A 158 16.26 2.11 -11.64
CA LYS A 158 17.21 1.19 -12.28
C LYS A 158 16.65 -0.21 -12.53
N PHE A 159 15.52 -0.53 -11.89
CA PHE A 159 14.78 -1.76 -12.16
C PHE A 159 13.97 -1.70 -13.47
N ASN A 160 13.65 -0.52 -13.98
CA ASN A 160 12.88 -0.37 -15.21
C ASN A 160 13.58 -1.05 -16.38
N GLY A 161 12.82 -1.81 -17.15
CA GLY A 161 13.31 -2.58 -18.29
C GLY A 161 14.16 -3.82 -17.93
N GLN A 162 14.29 -4.16 -16.63
CA GLN A 162 14.89 -5.42 -16.20
C GLN A 162 13.84 -6.54 -16.25
N SER A 163 14.29 -7.79 -16.46
CA SER A 163 13.44 -8.98 -16.48
C SER A 163 14.28 -10.22 -16.16
N LEU A 164 13.63 -11.35 -15.86
CA LEU A 164 14.34 -12.63 -15.68
C LEU A 164 15.08 -13.10 -16.93
N SER A 165 14.62 -12.72 -18.13
CA SER A 165 15.27 -13.06 -19.40
C SER A 165 16.46 -12.19 -19.73
N LYS A 166 16.47 -10.92 -19.28
CA LYS A 166 17.53 -9.94 -19.58
C LYS A 166 18.65 -9.96 -18.55
N THR A 167 18.32 -10.21 -17.29
CA THR A 167 19.26 -10.13 -16.17
C THR A 167 19.44 -11.51 -15.56
N GLU A 168 20.68 -12.01 -15.59
CA GLU A 168 21.01 -13.31 -15.03
C GLU A 168 20.70 -13.37 -13.52
N LYS A 169 20.33 -14.55 -13.03
CA LYS A 169 20.02 -14.79 -11.62
C LYS A 169 21.09 -14.27 -10.66
N SER A 170 22.37 -14.46 -11.01
CA SER A 170 23.53 -14.00 -10.22
C SER A 170 23.57 -12.49 -10.04
N MET A 171 23.02 -11.73 -10.99
CA MET A 171 23.02 -10.27 -11.03
C MET A 171 21.90 -9.62 -10.20
N TRP A 172 20.90 -10.40 -9.79
CA TRP A 172 19.84 -9.95 -8.87
C TRP A 172 20.32 -9.88 -7.42
N ARG A 173 21.39 -9.14 -7.22
CA ARG A 173 22.03 -8.86 -5.93
C ARG A 173 22.60 -7.45 -5.93
N VAL A 174 22.92 -6.95 -4.74
CA VAL A 174 23.69 -5.70 -4.65
C VAL A 174 25.15 -5.94 -5.08
N LYS A 175 25.84 -4.91 -5.57
CA LYS A 175 27.24 -4.98 -6.05
C LYS A 175 28.21 -5.55 -5.03
N LYS A 176 27.99 -5.23 -3.74
CA LYS A 176 28.77 -5.81 -2.64
C LYS A 176 28.70 -7.34 -2.58
N ASP A 177 27.60 -7.92 -3.04
CA ASP A 177 27.37 -9.37 -3.07
C ASP A 177 27.59 -9.96 -4.47
N GLY A 178 28.23 -9.19 -5.39
CA GLY A 178 28.55 -9.62 -6.76
C GLY A 178 27.45 -9.40 -7.78
N GLY A 179 26.40 -8.64 -7.47
CA GLY A 179 25.30 -8.34 -8.37
C GLY A 179 25.43 -7.00 -9.11
N SER A 180 24.34 -6.54 -9.72
CA SER A 180 24.29 -5.33 -10.57
C SER A 180 23.75 -4.08 -9.86
N PHE A 181 23.07 -4.22 -8.74
CA PHE A 181 22.41 -3.09 -8.06
C PHE A 181 23.31 -2.42 -7.03
N ASP A 182 23.26 -1.09 -6.97
CA ASP A 182 24.03 -0.35 -5.98
C ASP A 182 23.47 -0.58 -4.57
N GLN A 183 24.35 -0.68 -3.57
CA GLN A 183 23.97 -0.62 -2.16
C GLN A 183 24.12 0.82 -1.65
N PHE A 184 23.44 1.11 -0.53
CA PHE A 184 23.60 2.41 0.16
C PHE A 184 24.71 2.32 1.20
N THR A 185 25.56 3.34 1.26
CA THR A 185 26.60 3.45 2.30
C THR A 185 25.91 3.56 3.67
N GLY A 186 26.23 2.64 4.56
CA GLY A 186 25.62 2.59 5.91
C GLY A 186 24.27 1.87 5.99
N ALA A 187 23.61 1.55 4.86
CA ALA A 187 22.29 0.89 4.84
C ALA A 187 22.20 -0.17 3.73
N THR A 188 22.98 -1.25 3.85
CA THR A 188 23.03 -2.32 2.81
C THR A 188 21.82 -3.26 2.89
N ILE A 189 21.16 -3.38 4.04
CA ILE A 189 20.04 -4.33 4.25
C ILE A 189 18.86 -3.96 3.34
N THR A 190 18.46 -2.72 3.35
CA THR A 190 17.32 -2.20 2.59
C THR A 190 17.40 -2.47 1.09
N PRO A 191 18.45 -2.05 0.36
CA PRO A 191 18.55 -2.35 -1.08
C PRO A 191 18.66 -3.86 -1.36
N ARG A 192 19.31 -4.63 -0.48
CA ARG A 192 19.36 -6.09 -0.61
C ARG A 192 17.97 -6.72 -0.49
N ALA A 193 17.16 -6.27 0.47
CA ALA A 193 15.80 -6.73 0.67
C ALA A 193 14.92 -6.43 -0.55
N VAL A 194 14.97 -5.20 -1.06
CA VAL A 194 14.20 -4.79 -2.25
C VAL A 194 14.59 -5.59 -3.48
N VAL A 195 15.90 -5.73 -3.78
CA VAL A 195 16.37 -6.51 -4.94
C VAL A 195 15.91 -7.96 -4.86
N ASN A 196 16.01 -8.59 -3.68
CA ASN A 196 15.57 -9.96 -3.48
C ASN A 196 14.05 -10.11 -3.64
N ALA A 197 13.26 -9.21 -3.06
CA ALA A 197 11.81 -9.22 -3.16
C ALA A 197 11.35 -9.01 -4.62
N VAL A 198 11.96 -8.07 -5.36
CA VAL A 198 11.66 -7.88 -6.79
C VAL A 198 11.95 -9.16 -7.57
N TYR A 199 13.11 -9.79 -7.37
CA TYR A 199 13.44 -11.03 -8.04
C TYR A 199 12.43 -12.16 -7.76
N GLN A 200 12.02 -12.33 -6.50
CA GLN A 200 11.00 -13.32 -6.12
C GLN A 200 9.64 -13.04 -6.78
N ASN A 201 9.25 -11.78 -6.88
CA ASN A 201 7.99 -11.39 -7.49
C ASN A 201 8.01 -11.48 -9.02
N LEU A 202 9.16 -11.32 -9.67
CA LEU A 202 9.32 -11.66 -11.08
C LEU A 202 9.18 -13.18 -11.33
N GLN A 203 9.70 -14.01 -10.41
CA GLN A 203 9.51 -15.47 -10.49
C GLN A 203 8.04 -15.85 -10.25
N PHE A 204 7.36 -15.22 -9.31
CA PHE A 204 5.92 -15.37 -9.11
C PHE A 204 5.15 -15.09 -10.40
N TYR A 205 5.38 -13.93 -11.01
CA TYR A 205 4.73 -13.57 -12.25
C TYR A 205 4.99 -14.59 -13.37
N ALA A 206 6.24 -15.00 -13.53
CA ALA A 206 6.61 -15.98 -14.56
C ALA A 206 5.92 -17.34 -14.38
N ARG A 207 5.71 -17.79 -13.13
CA ARG A 207 4.96 -19.03 -12.83
C ARG A 207 3.46 -18.92 -13.13
N HIS A 208 2.88 -17.74 -12.93
CA HIS A 208 1.43 -17.54 -13.01
C HIS A 208 0.96 -16.83 -14.27
N LEU A 209 1.84 -16.46 -15.19
CA LEU A 209 1.50 -15.72 -16.42
C LEU A 209 0.41 -16.40 -17.25
N GLU A 210 0.52 -17.72 -17.43
CA GLU A 210 -0.50 -18.50 -18.18
C GLU A 210 -1.85 -18.48 -17.48
N ASN A 211 -1.87 -18.64 -16.16
CA ASN A 211 -3.10 -18.61 -15.36
C ASN A 211 -3.74 -17.22 -15.43
N ILE A 212 -2.97 -16.16 -15.28
CA ILE A 212 -3.45 -14.76 -15.39
C ILE A 212 -4.07 -14.54 -16.77
N SER A 213 -3.35 -14.92 -17.84
CA SER A 213 -3.83 -14.77 -19.22
C SER A 213 -5.11 -15.56 -19.48
N HIS A 214 -5.22 -16.77 -18.95
CA HIS A 214 -6.40 -17.60 -19.10
C HIS A 214 -7.63 -17.00 -18.40
N GLN A 215 -7.48 -16.51 -17.17
CA GLN A 215 -8.55 -15.85 -16.42
C GLN A 215 -9.03 -14.55 -17.11
N VAL A 216 -8.11 -13.79 -17.71
CA VAL A 216 -8.44 -12.58 -18.48
C VAL A 216 -9.28 -12.94 -19.70
N ASN A 217 -8.89 -13.98 -20.46
CA ASN A 217 -9.59 -14.40 -21.66
C ASN A 217 -10.98 -14.95 -21.35
N GLN A 218 -11.15 -15.70 -20.28
CA GLN A 218 -12.47 -16.21 -19.83
C GLN A 218 -13.43 -15.06 -19.53
N ARG A 219 -13.02 -14.08 -18.73
CA ARG A 219 -13.85 -12.90 -18.40
C ARG A 219 -14.20 -12.05 -19.59
N SER A 220 -13.30 -11.92 -20.56
CA SER A 220 -13.56 -11.18 -21.80
C SER A 220 -14.63 -11.86 -22.65
N ASN A 221 -14.66 -13.19 -22.68
CA ASN A 221 -15.69 -13.96 -23.41
C ASN A 221 -17.06 -13.86 -22.72
N GLU A 222 -17.13 -14.00 -21.40
CA GLU A 222 -18.38 -13.84 -20.63
C GLU A 222 -19.01 -12.45 -20.79
N GLN A 223 -18.20 -11.39 -20.83
CA GLN A 223 -18.67 -10.02 -21.07
C GLN A 223 -19.10 -9.78 -22.51
N GLY A 224 -18.53 -10.50 -23.48
CA GLY A 224 -18.92 -10.47 -24.89
C GLY A 224 -20.30 -11.12 -25.12
N GLU A 225 -20.57 -12.23 -24.47
CA GLU A 225 -21.86 -12.93 -24.55
C GLU A 225 -22.99 -12.13 -23.87
N ALA A 226 -22.75 -11.53 -22.71
CA ALA A 226 -23.74 -10.72 -21.99
C ALA A 226 -24.14 -9.40 -22.70
N LYS A 227 -23.35 -8.93 -23.67
CA LYS A 227 -23.69 -7.75 -24.49
C LYS A 227 -24.42 -8.10 -25.79
N SER A 228 -24.52 -9.38 -26.12
CA SER A 228 -25.20 -9.88 -27.36
C SER A 228 -26.62 -10.37 -27.12
N GLU A 229 -27.08 -10.43 -25.86
CA GLU A 229 -28.45 -10.64 -25.45
C GLU A 229 -29.17 -9.28 -25.16
#